data_e5396eae4e9ce6d4252f25b10e782cde
#
_entry.id   e5396eae4e9ce6d4252f25b10e782cde
#
_cell.length_a   1.000
_cell.length_b   1.000
_cell.length_c   1.000
_cell.angle_alpha   90.00
_cell.angle_beta   90.00
_cell.angle_gamma   90.00
#
_symmetry.space_group_name_H-M   'P 1'
#
loop_
_entity.id
_entity.type
_entity.pdbx_description
1 polymer ?
#
loop_
_entity_poly.entity_id
_entity_poly.type
_entity_poly.pdbx_seq_one_letter_code
_entity_poly.pdbx_strand_id
1 'polypeptide(L)'
;MRFYRPLAPFAAMTFDLDDTLYDNHPVIDKTEKEVLCFIRQYDARFSSFEYEDLRLYRQAVLELEPEIYHDVTLWRQQSAELMFSHHGFNGEEIRRGADEIMSCFTYWRNQITVAESTHQTLSALAAKIPLVAITNGNAEPAACGLAPYFEFVLKAGVDGRSKPCPDMYHLAAERLNLPINQILHVGDNLKTDVEGAIYSGMQACWINIENKDLMREPEGRLVPHVEISDLASLIALI
;
A
#
# COMPACT_ATOMS: atom_id res chain seq x y z
N MET A 1 -0.06 23.49 -5.24
CA MET A 1 1.31 23.12 -4.83
C MET A 1 1.81 24.09 -3.77
N ARG A 2 2.35 23.58 -2.66
CA ARG A 2 2.89 24.38 -1.53
C ARG A 2 4.22 23.79 -1.09
N PHE A 3 5.24 24.61 -0.89
CA PHE A 3 6.58 24.20 -0.46
C PHE A 3 6.78 24.52 1.02
N TYR A 4 7.26 23.54 1.79
CA TYR A 4 7.58 23.67 3.23
C TYR A 4 9.08 23.58 3.50
N ARG A 5 9.82 22.89 2.62
CA ARG A 5 11.28 22.74 2.65
C ARG A 5 11.86 23.03 1.27
N PRO A 6 13.14 23.43 1.17
CA PRO A 6 13.82 23.49 -0.12
C PRO A 6 13.76 22.12 -0.81
N LEU A 7 13.24 22.08 -2.05
CA LEU A 7 13.26 20.89 -2.89
C LEU A 7 14.54 20.94 -3.73
N ALA A 8 15.43 19.98 -3.50
CA ALA A 8 16.65 19.83 -4.31
C ALA A 8 16.33 19.12 -5.64
N PRO A 9 17.17 19.26 -6.66
CA PRO A 9 17.04 18.47 -7.89
C PRO A 9 16.99 16.97 -7.56
N PHE A 10 16.10 16.26 -8.24
CA PHE A 10 15.95 14.81 -8.12
C PHE A 10 15.97 14.16 -9.51
N ALA A 11 16.34 12.89 -9.56
CA ALA A 11 16.54 12.13 -10.78
C ALA A 11 15.54 10.96 -10.93
N ALA A 12 14.76 10.67 -9.89
CA ALA A 12 13.72 9.64 -9.90
C ALA A 12 12.59 9.99 -8.96
N MET A 13 11.42 9.38 -9.16
CA MET A 13 10.30 9.42 -8.23
C MET A 13 9.92 8.02 -7.76
N THR A 14 9.53 7.91 -6.49
CA THR A 14 8.87 6.72 -5.97
C THR A 14 7.45 7.06 -5.54
N PHE A 15 6.52 6.13 -5.69
CA PHE A 15 5.10 6.35 -5.41
C PHE A 15 4.56 5.30 -4.45
N ASP A 16 3.80 5.73 -3.46
CA ASP A 16 2.80 4.86 -2.88
C ASP A 16 1.68 4.60 -3.88
N LEU A 17 0.86 3.56 -3.65
CA LEU A 17 -0.21 3.16 -4.55
C LEU A 17 -1.60 3.54 -4.01
N ASP A 18 -1.99 2.94 -2.88
CA ASP A 18 -3.30 3.08 -2.25
C ASP A 18 -3.51 4.54 -1.80
N ASP A 19 -4.65 5.13 -2.14
CA ASP A 19 -5.04 6.51 -1.81
C ASP A 19 -4.08 7.60 -2.35
N THR A 20 -3.03 7.19 -3.07
CA THR A 20 -2.07 8.04 -3.78
C THR A 20 -2.36 8.07 -5.27
N LEU A 21 -2.49 6.93 -5.94
CA LEU A 21 -2.73 6.80 -7.38
C LEU A 21 -4.18 6.48 -7.73
N TYR A 22 -4.94 6.00 -6.78
CA TYR A 22 -6.37 5.68 -6.88
C TYR A 22 -7.00 5.68 -5.48
N ASP A 23 -8.31 5.89 -5.41
CA ASP A 23 -9.08 5.76 -4.17
C ASP A 23 -9.23 4.28 -3.80
N ASN A 24 -8.58 3.86 -2.72
CA ASN A 24 -8.60 2.49 -2.24
C ASN A 24 -9.80 2.17 -1.34
N HIS A 25 -10.42 3.18 -0.71
CA HIS A 25 -11.50 2.96 0.25
C HIS A 25 -12.65 2.11 -0.31
N PRO A 26 -13.24 2.42 -1.49
CA PRO A 26 -14.33 1.61 -2.03
C PRO A 26 -13.88 0.20 -2.43
N VAL A 27 -12.60 0.03 -2.80
CA VAL A 27 -12.05 -1.27 -3.18
C VAL A 27 -11.93 -2.18 -1.97
N ILE A 28 -11.34 -1.66 -0.88
CA ILE A 28 -11.14 -2.47 0.33
C ILE A 28 -12.46 -2.76 1.03
N ASP A 29 -13.40 -1.80 1.07
CA ASP A 29 -14.73 -2.01 1.62
C ASP A 29 -15.51 -3.10 0.88
N LYS A 30 -15.43 -3.11 -0.45
CA LYS A 30 -16.04 -4.15 -1.27
C LYS A 30 -15.36 -5.49 -1.04
N THR A 31 -14.03 -5.52 -1.06
CA THR A 31 -13.24 -6.73 -0.85
C THR A 31 -13.59 -7.40 0.49
N GLU A 32 -13.64 -6.64 1.58
CA GLU A 32 -13.97 -7.18 2.91
C GLU A 32 -15.41 -7.74 2.96
N LYS A 33 -16.38 -7.09 2.30
CA LYS A 33 -17.76 -7.59 2.20
C LYS A 33 -17.85 -8.89 1.42
N GLU A 34 -17.18 -8.97 0.29
CA GLU A 34 -17.20 -10.16 -0.58
C GLU A 34 -16.48 -11.35 0.06
N VAL A 35 -15.36 -11.10 0.73
CA VAL A 35 -14.64 -12.13 1.51
C VAL A 35 -15.51 -12.64 2.65
N LEU A 36 -16.20 -11.77 3.39
CA LEU A 36 -17.11 -12.18 4.45
C LEU A 36 -18.28 -13.02 3.90
N CYS A 37 -18.84 -12.61 2.77
CA CYS A 37 -19.88 -13.37 2.07
C CYS A 37 -19.38 -14.75 1.65
N PHE A 38 -18.18 -14.84 1.08
CA PHE A 38 -17.54 -16.09 0.70
C PHE A 38 -17.35 -17.03 1.91
N ILE A 39 -16.83 -16.50 3.03
CA ILE A 39 -16.62 -17.28 4.25
C ILE A 39 -17.95 -17.87 4.78
N ARG A 40 -19.01 -17.07 4.82
CA ARG A 40 -20.35 -17.52 5.28
C ARG A 40 -20.94 -18.62 4.41
N GLN A 41 -20.59 -18.64 3.12
CA GLN A 41 -21.07 -19.65 2.16
C GLN A 41 -20.17 -20.88 2.10
N TYR A 42 -18.95 -20.80 2.62
CA TYR A 42 -17.95 -21.84 2.54
C TYR A 42 -18.37 -23.12 3.26
N ASP A 43 -18.84 -22.99 4.51
CA ASP A 43 -19.29 -24.11 5.34
C ASP A 43 -20.35 -23.63 6.35
N ALA A 44 -21.25 -24.51 6.74
CA ALA A 44 -22.32 -24.20 7.71
C ALA A 44 -21.77 -23.66 9.05
N ARG A 45 -20.57 -24.06 9.46
CA ARG A 45 -19.88 -23.59 10.66
C ARG A 45 -19.60 -22.07 10.65
N PHE A 46 -19.56 -21.47 9.47
CA PHE A 46 -19.33 -20.04 9.28
C PHE A 46 -20.60 -19.23 8.98
N SER A 47 -21.78 -19.85 9.01
CA SER A 47 -23.04 -19.19 8.59
C SER A 47 -23.37 -17.91 9.38
N SER A 48 -22.93 -17.80 10.63
CA SER A 48 -23.08 -16.62 11.50
C SER A 48 -21.82 -15.76 11.66
N PHE A 49 -20.80 -15.99 10.82
CA PHE A 49 -19.52 -15.29 10.90
C PHE A 49 -19.70 -13.80 10.58
N GLU A 50 -19.07 -12.93 11.36
CA GLU A 50 -19.17 -11.48 11.23
C GLU A 50 -17.79 -10.85 10.98
N TYR A 51 -17.78 -9.60 10.57
CA TYR A 51 -16.53 -8.86 10.33
C TYR A 51 -15.64 -8.79 11.58
N GLU A 52 -16.28 -8.70 12.76
CA GLU A 52 -15.57 -8.67 14.04
C GLU A 52 -14.80 -9.98 14.29
N ASP A 53 -15.34 -11.13 13.85
CA ASP A 53 -14.65 -12.41 13.98
C ASP A 53 -13.35 -12.41 13.16
N LEU A 54 -13.37 -11.88 11.93
CA LEU A 54 -12.15 -11.72 11.13
C LEU A 54 -11.11 -10.84 11.84
N ARG A 55 -11.57 -9.77 12.47
CA ARG A 55 -10.70 -8.85 13.22
C ARG A 55 -10.06 -9.55 14.41
N LEU A 56 -10.81 -10.37 15.13
CA LEU A 56 -10.30 -11.15 16.26
C LEU A 56 -9.23 -12.16 15.83
N TYR A 57 -9.40 -12.86 14.72
CA TYR A 57 -8.37 -13.77 14.20
C TYR A 57 -7.11 -13.04 13.77
N ARG A 58 -7.24 -11.89 13.10
CA ARG A 58 -6.09 -11.03 12.76
C ARG A 58 -5.35 -10.56 14.02
N GLN A 59 -6.08 -10.15 15.04
CA GLN A 59 -5.49 -9.73 16.31
C GLN A 59 -4.77 -10.90 17.00
N ALA A 60 -5.36 -12.08 17.03
CA ALA A 60 -4.75 -13.26 17.64
C ALA A 60 -3.43 -13.66 16.96
N VAL A 61 -3.37 -13.59 15.63
CA VAL A 61 -2.12 -13.84 14.89
C VAL A 61 -1.07 -12.77 15.19
N LEU A 62 -1.46 -11.51 15.26
CA LEU A 62 -0.56 -10.40 15.59
C LEU A 62 0.03 -10.52 17.01
N GLU A 63 -0.74 -11.05 17.97
CA GLU A 63 -0.26 -11.31 19.33
C GLU A 63 0.75 -12.45 19.38
N LEU A 64 0.63 -13.45 18.51
CA LEU A 64 1.57 -14.56 18.40
C LEU A 64 2.84 -14.18 17.63
N GLU A 65 2.71 -13.36 16.60
CA GLU A 65 3.80 -12.92 15.72
C GLU A 65 3.71 -11.41 15.48
N PRO A 66 4.24 -10.57 16.40
CA PRO A 66 4.10 -9.12 16.34
C PRO A 66 4.65 -8.46 15.06
N GLU A 67 5.65 -9.05 14.42
CA GLU A 67 6.25 -8.51 13.19
C GLU A 67 5.47 -8.84 11.90
N ILE A 68 4.43 -9.70 11.99
CA ILE A 68 3.66 -10.16 10.83
C ILE A 68 2.93 -9.00 10.13
N TYR A 69 2.66 -7.89 10.83
CA TYR A 69 2.02 -6.72 10.25
C TYR A 69 2.81 -6.10 9.09
N HIS A 70 4.09 -6.43 8.96
CA HIS A 70 4.90 -6.03 7.83
C HIS A 70 4.53 -6.75 6.53
N ASP A 71 3.90 -7.93 6.62
CA ASP A 71 3.38 -8.69 5.48
C ASP A 71 1.87 -8.89 5.62
N VAL A 72 1.10 -7.96 5.09
CA VAL A 72 -0.38 -8.00 5.18
C VAL A 72 -0.99 -9.21 4.47
N THR A 73 -0.29 -9.80 3.51
CA THR A 73 -0.74 -11.00 2.79
C THR A 73 -0.57 -12.23 3.66
N LEU A 74 0.63 -12.42 4.22
CA LEU A 74 0.92 -13.51 5.14
C LEU A 74 0.03 -13.41 6.39
N TRP A 75 -0.14 -12.22 6.93
CA TRP A 75 -1.02 -11.98 8.09
C TRP A 75 -2.46 -12.41 7.81
N ARG A 76 -3.02 -12.09 6.65
CA ARG A 76 -4.36 -12.54 6.25
C ARG A 76 -4.42 -14.06 6.07
N GLN A 77 -3.42 -14.65 5.42
CA GLN A 77 -3.31 -16.10 5.20
C GLN A 77 -3.33 -16.85 6.55
N GLN A 78 -2.44 -16.49 7.47
CA GLN A 78 -2.35 -17.13 8.78
C GLN A 78 -3.63 -16.91 9.62
N SER A 79 -4.27 -15.75 9.49
CA SER A 79 -5.55 -15.48 10.17
C SER A 79 -6.67 -16.40 9.65
N ALA A 80 -6.69 -16.67 8.33
CA ALA A 80 -7.63 -17.60 7.75
C ALA A 80 -7.33 -19.05 8.21
N GLU A 81 -6.08 -19.46 8.23
CA GLU A 81 -5.67 -20.79 8.73
C GLU A 81 -6.07 -21.00 10.19
N LEU A 82 -5.82 -20.00 11.04
CA LEU A 82 -6.22 -20.04 12.45
C LEU A 82 -7.75 -20.15 12.60
N MET A 83 -8.50 -19.41 11.80
CA MET A 83 -9.96 -19.48 11.78
C MET A 83 -10.45 -20.88 11.43
N PHE A 84 -9.96 -21.50 10.36
CA PHE A 84 -10.32 -22.88 9.98
C PHE A 84 -9.97 -23.88 11.08
N SER A 85 -8.78 -23.76 11.66
CA SER A 85 -8.32 -24.62 12.76
C SER A 85 -9.27 -24.55 13.95
N HIS A 86 -9.68 -23.36 14.39
CA HIS A 86 -10.60 -23.17 15.50
C HIS A 86 -12.00 -23.73 15.22
N HIS A 87 -12.41 -23.81 13.94
CA HIS A 87 -13.68 -24.40 13.55
C HIS A 87 -13.60 -25.91 13.26
N GLY A 88 -12.49 -26.56 13.62
CA GLY A 88 -12.34 -28.02 13.60
C GLY A 88 -12.13 -28.62 12.22
N PHE A 89 -11.53 -27.88 11.30
CA PHE A 89 -11.04 -28.41 10.04
C PHE A 89 -9.69 -29.10 10.22
N ASN A 90 -9.39 -30.09 9.37
CA ASN A 90 -8.10 -30.78 9.38
C ASN A 90 -7.02 -30.01 8.58
N GLY A 91 -5.75 -30.42 8.68
CA GLY A 91 -4.63 -29.68 8.12
C GLY A 91 -4.67 -29.44 6.60
N GLU A 92 -5.27 -30.35 5.81
CA GLU A 92 -5.44 -30.17 4.35
C GLU A 92 -6.61 -29.24 4.04
N GLU A 93 -7.72 -29.37 4.76
CA GLU A 93 -8.88 -28.50 4.65
C GLU A 93 -8.52 -27.04 5.07
N ILE A 94 -7.69 -26.88 6.12
CA ILE A 94 -7.21 -25.58 6.58
C ILE A 94 -6.47 -24.86 5.47
N ARG A 95 -5.45 -25.51 4.87
CA ARG A 95 -4.67 -24.90 3.78
C ARG A 95 -5.54 -24.54 2.59
N ARG A 96 -6.35 -25.49 2.11
CA ARG A 96 -7.25 -25.26 0.99
C ARG A 96 -8.22 -24.11 1.24
N GLY A 97 -8.88 -24.09 2.40
CA GLY A 97 -9.84 -23.05 2.76
C GLY A 97 -9.19 -21.67 2.87
N ALA A 98 -8.01 -21.58 3.48
CA ALA A 98 -7.26 -20.34 3.54
C ALA A 98 -6.84 -19.84 2.13
N ASP A 99 -6.35 -20.74 1.26
CA ASP A 99 -5.97 -20.40 -0.12
C ASP A 99 -7.17 -19.92 -0.95
N GLU A 100 -8.34 -20.52 -0.76
CA GLU A 100 -9.58 -20.10 -1.43
C GLU A 100 -10.06 -18.74 -0.95
N ILE A 101 -9.97 -18.44 0.37
CA ILE A 101 -10.25 -17.10 0.92
C ILE A 101 -9.27 -16.07 0.35
N MET A 102 -7.97 -16.38 0.31
CA MET A 102 -6.97 -15.49 -0.25
C MET A 102 -7.16 -15.27 -1.76
N SER A 103 -7.61 -16.26 -2.48
CA SER A 103 -7.98 -16.14 -3.89
C SER A 103 -9.17 -15.19 -4.09
N CYS A 104 -10.21 -15.34 -3.28
CA CYS A 104 -11.36 -14.42 -3.25
C CYS A 104 -10.92 -13.00 -2.91
N PHE A 105 -10.10 -12.83 -1.85
CA PHE A 105 -9.55 -11.54 -1.46
C PHE A 105 -8.76 -10.89 -2.60
N THR A 106 -7.81 -11.62 -3.19
CA THR A 106 -6.95 -11.11 -4.27
C THR A 106 -7.75 -10.70 -5.49
N TYR A 107 -8.77 -11.48 -5.86
CA TYR A 107 -9.67 -11.12 -6.95
C TYR A 107 -10.33 -9.75 -6.74
N TRP A 108 -10.99 -9.56 -5.60
CA TRP A 108 -11.71 -8.33 -5.30
C TRP A 108 -10.77 -7.14 -5.02
N ARG A 109 -9.64 -7.40 -4.36
CA ARG A 109 -8.61 -6.40 -4.07
C ARG A 109 -8.01 -5.77 -5.33
N ASN A 110 -8.00 -6.51 -6.42
CA ASN A 110 -7.47 -6.05 -7.70
C ASN A 110 -8.54 -5.46 -8.64
N GLN A 111 -9.80 -5.32 -8.19
CA GLN A 111 -10.84 -4.62 -8.96
C GLN A 111 -10.71 -3.10 -8.80
N ILE A 112 -9.52 -2.58 -9.07
CA ILE A 112 -9.16 -1.17 -8.95
C ILE A 112 -9.45 -0.46 -10.26
N THR A 113 -10.08 0.71 -10.17
CA THR A 113 -10.24 1.63 -11.31
C THR A 113 -9.33 2.82 -11.11
N VAL A 114 -8.36 2.99 -12.00
CA VAL A 114 -7.45 4.13 -12.00
C VAL A 114 -8.00 5.20 -12.94
N ALA A 115 -7.99 6.46 -12.49
CA ALA A 115 -8.45 7.57 -13.30
C ALA A 115 -7.54 7.80 -14.52
N GLU A 116 -8.13 8.17 -15.66
CA GLU A 116 -7.39 8.46 -16.89
C GLU A 116 -6.33 9.57 -16.68
N SER A 117 -6.63 10.56 -15.84
CA SER A 117 -5.70 11.63 -15.46
C SER A 117 -4.45 11.11 -14.75
N THR A 118 -4.59 10.04 -13.94
CA THR A 118 -3.45 9.36 -13.31
C THR A 118 -2.56 8.68 -14.35
N HIS A 119 -3.16 7.94 -15.29
CA HIS A 119 -2.44 7.31 -16.40
C HIS A 119 -1.68 8.33 -17.24
N GLN A 120 -2.32 9.44 -17.60
CA GLN A 120 -1.70 10.52 -18.37
C GLN A 120 -0.53 11.15 -17.62
N THR A 121 -0.69 11.39 -16.33
CA THR A 121 0.37 11.96 -15.49
C THR A 121 1.56 11.03 -15.36
N LEU A 122 1.33 9.75 -15.03
CA LEU A 122 2.41 8.76 -14.90
C LEU A 122 3.14 8.56 -16.23
N SER A 123 2.41 8.53 -17.35
CA SER A 123 3.01 8.44 -18.68
C SER A 123 3.93 9.63 -18.98
N ALA A 124 3.48 10.85 -18.64
CA ALA A 124 4.29 12.07 -18.85
C ALA A 124 5.55 12.11 -17.96
N LEU A 125 5.45 11.62 -16.73
CA LEU A 125 6.57 11.52 -15.78
C LEU A 125 7.55 10.43 -16.20
N ALA A 126 7.08 9.23 -16.52
CA ALA A 126 7.89 8.08 -16.93
C ALA A 126 8.68 8.33 -18.22
N ALA A 127 8.18 9.21 -19.10
CA ALA A 127 8.90 9.64 -20.29
C ALA A 127 10.17 10.49 -20.00
N LYS A 128 10.34 10.98 -18.77
CA LYS A 128 11.41 11.88 -18.38
C LYS A 128 12.34 11.33 -17.31
N ILE A 129 11.81 10.61 -16.33
CA ILE A 129 12.57 10.06 -15.20
C ILE A 129 12.03 8.67 -14.83
N PRO A 130 12.86 7.79 -14.26
CA PRO A 130 12.41 6.50 -13.75
C PRO A 130 11.43 6.65 -12.59
N LEU A 131 10.37 5.84 -12.62
CA LEU A 131 9.37 5.74 -11.57
C LEU A 131 9.41 4.36 -10.91
N VAL A 132 9.20 4.30 -9.60
CA VAL A 132 9.15 3.06 -8.81
C VAL A 132 7.92 3.10 -7.92
N ALA A 133 7.25 1.97 -7.72
CA ALA A 133 6.20 1.87 -6.70
C ALA A 133 6.76 1.29 -5.40
N ILE A 134 6.35 1.85 -4.25
CA ILE A 134 6.68 1.35 -2.90
C ILE A 134 5.39 1.30 -2.09
N THR A 135 4.86 0.11 -1.85
CA THR A 135 3.56 -0.06 -1.19
C THR A 135 3.62 -0.95 0.05
N ASN A 136 2.84 -0.57 1.08
CA ASN A 136 2.52 -1.44 2.21
C ASN A 136 1.37 -2.40 1.91
N GLY A 137 0.62 -2.13 0.84
CA GLY A 137 -0.50 -2.93 0.40
C GLY A 137 -0.10 -4.11 -0.48
N ASN A 138 -1.11 -4.87 -0.87
CA ASN A 138 -0.97 -6.08 -1.69
C ASN A 138 -1.71 -5.99 -3.03
N ALA A 139 -2.03 -4.79 -3.51
CA ALA A 139 -2.53 -4.60 -4.86
C ALA A 139 -1.47 -4.97 -5.90
N GLU A 140 -1.93 -5.50 -7.03
CA GLU A 140 -1.09 -5.82 -8.17
C GLU A 140 -1.16 -4.71 -9.22
N PRO A 141 -0.12 -3.88 -9.40
CA PRO A 141 -0.12 -2.81 -10.40
C PRO A 141 -0.44 -3.28 -11.81
N ALA A 142 -0.09 -4.51 -12.16
CA ALA A 142 -0.43 -5.11 -13.46
C ALA A 142 -1.95 -5.28 -13.64
N ALA A 143 -2.68 -5.60 -12.58
CA ALA A 143 -4.12 -5.83 -12.64
C ALA A 143 -4.92 -4.54 -12.86
N CYS A 144 -4.38 -3.38 -12.44
CA CYS A 144 -5.01 -2.07 -12.62
C CYS A 144 -4.35 -1.19 -13.70
N GLY A 145 -3.49 -1.78 -14.55
CA GLY A 145 -2.88 -1.09 -15.68
C GLY A 145 -1.73 -0.13 -15.33
N LEU A 146 -1.23 -0.16 -14.10
CA LEU A 146 -0.16 0.73 -13.63
C LEU A 146 1.26 0.19 -13.87
N ALA A 147 1.42 -1.13 -14.02
CA ALA A 147 2.74 -1.75 -14.18
C ALA A 147 3.63 -1.13 -15.28
N PRO A 148 3.10 -0.71 -16.45
CA PRO A 148 3.96 -0.17 -17.51
C PRO A 148 4.68 1.14 -17.18
N TYR A 149 4.28 1.84 -16.12
CA TYR A 149 4.89 3.11 -15.73
C TYR A 149 6.07 2.96 -14.79
N PHE A 150 6.21 1.80 -14.15
CA PHE A 150 7.22 1.59 -13.12
C PHE A 150 8.35 0.67 -13.60
N GLU A 151 9.59 1.05 -13.31
CA GLU A 151 10.77 0.20 -13.53
C GLU A 151 10.66 -1.09 -12.69
N PHE A 152 10.17 -0.98 -11.47
CA PHE A 152 9.87 -2.08 -10.56
C PHE A 152 8.92 -1.65 -9.45
N VAL A 153 8.41 -2.65 -8.72
CA VAL A 153 7.51 -2.46 -7.57
C VAL A 153 8.16 -3.09 -6.35
N LEU A 154 8.14 -2.39 -5.23
CA LEU A 154 8.55 -2.90 -3.92
C LEU A 154 7.32 -3.06 -3.02
N LYS A 155 7.18 -4.24 -2.43
CA LYS A 155 6.06 -4.59 -1.56
C LYS A 155 6.54 -4.96 -0.17
N ALA A 156 5.89 -4.43 0.84
CA ALA A 156 6.13 -4.83 2.22
C ALA A 156 5.91 -6.33 2.42
N GLY A 157 6.72 -6.92 3.28
CA GLY A 157 6.77 -8.37 3.52
C GLY A 157 7.64 -9.13 2.52
N VAL A 158 7.69 -8.70 1.27
CA VAL A 158 8.48 -9.35 0.20
C VAL A 158 9.84 -8.68 0.03
N ASP A 159 9.84 -7.35 -0.12
CA ASP A 159 11.04 -6.55 -0.42
C ASP A 159 11.60 -5.82 0.82
N GLY A 160 10.99 -5.99 1.97
CA GLY A 160 11.41 -5.40 3.23
C GLY A 160 10.23 -5.14 4.17
N ARG A 161 10.51 -4.53 5.32
CA ARG A 161 9.48 -4.14 6.27
C ARG A 161 8.63 -2.99 5.70
N SER A 162 7.38 -2.93 6.17
CA SER A 162 6.44 -1.88 5.75
C SER A 162 6.95 -0.47 6.10
N LYS A 163 6.66 0.50 5.24
CA LYS A 163 6.84 1.94 5.54
C LYS A 163 6.17 2.26 6.88
N PRO A 164 6.75 3.06 7.76
CA PRO A 164 7.89 3.97 7.57
C PRO A 164 9.29 3.36 7.76
N CYS A 165 9.44 2.02 7.88
CA CYS A 165 10.77 1.41 7.94
C CYS A 165 11.57 1.74 6.68
N PRO A 166 12.90 1.93 6.80
CA PRO A 166 13.72 2.44 5.72
C PRO A 166 14.03 1.42 4.62
N ASP A 167 13.69 0.14 4.82
CA ASP A 167 14.14 -0.98 4.00
C ASP A 167 13.84 -0.77 2.51
N MET A 168 12.57 -0.57 2.16
CA MET A 168 12.16 -0.41 0.75
C MET A 168 12.63 0.91 0.13
N TYR A 169 12.78 1.99 0.92
CA TYR A 169 13.32 3.25 0.43
C TYR A 169 14.79 3.11 0.03
N HIS A 170 15.60 2.45 0.87
CA HIS A 170 17.00 2.19 0.57
C HIS A 170 17.15 1.22 -0.60
N LEU A 171 16.32 0.17 -0.64
CA LEU A 171 16.32 -0.79 -1.76
C LEU A 171 15.95 -0.12 -3.09
N ALA A 172 15.01 0.84 -3.08
CA ALA A 172 14.69 1.62 -4.27
C ALA A 172 15.89 2.44 -4.75
N ALA A 173 16.59 3.13 -3.85
CA ALA A 173 17.79 3.91 -4.19
C ALA A 173 18.92 3.01 -4.73
N GLU A 174 19.13 1.85 -4.12
CA GLU A 174 20.12 0.85 -4.54
C GLU A 174 19.81 0.34 -5.95
N ARG A 175 18.57 -0.13 -6.21
CA ARG A 175 18.16 -0.67 -7.52
C ARG A 175 18.19 0.39 -8.63
N LEU A 176 17.87 1.65 -8.30
CA LEU A 176 17.99 2.78 -9.23
C LEU A 176 19.43 3.24 -9.44
N ASN A 177 20.35 2.78 -8.59
CA ASN A 177 21.75 3.26 -8.57
C ASN A 177 21.84 4.79 -8.45
N LEU A 178 21.01 5.38 -7.57
CA LEU A 178 20.95 6.82 -7.32
C LEU A 178 21.23 7.15 -5.86
N PRO A 179 21.87 8.30 -5.58
CA PRO A 179 21.89 8.84 -4.22
C PRO A 179 20.46 9.02 -3.69
N ILE A 180 20.20 8.55 -2.48
CA ILE A 180 18.83 8.53 -1.92
C ILE A 180 18.19 9.92 -1.85
N ASN A 181 18.97 10.97 -1.62
CA ASN A 181 18.51 12.36 -1.60
C ASN A 181 18.17 12.94 -2.98
N GLN A 182 18.44 12.19 -4.07
CA GLN A 182 18.02 12.52 -5.42
C GLN A 182 16.72 11.79 -5.83
N ILE A 183 15.98 11.26 -4.89
CA ILE A 183 14.70 10.59 -5.11
C ILE A 183 13.61 11.35 -4.37
N LEU A 184 12.50 11.63 -5.05
CA LEU A 184 11.29 12.21 -4.48
C LEU A 184 10.26 11.11 -4.27
N HIS A 185 9.89 10.82 -3.02
CA HIS A 185 8.79 9.92 -2.69
C HIS A 185 7.47 10.69 -2.66
N VAL A 186 6.45 10.14 -3.30
CA VAL A 186 5.09 10.71 -3.37
C VAL A 186 4.12 9.77 -2.68
N GLY A 187 3.37 10.26 -1.70
CA GLY A 187 2.36 9.47 -0.99
C GLY A 187 1.38 10.36 -0.23
N ASP A 188 0.27 9.76 0.23
CA ASP A 188 -0.83 10.44 0.91
C ASP A 188 -0.67 10.44 2.44
N ASN A 189 0.07 9.49 3.00
CA ASN A 189 0.16 9.29 4.44
C ASN A 189 1.38 10.01 5.05
N LEU A 190 1.12 10.87 6.03
CA LEU A 190 2.17 11.68 6.66
C LEU A 190 3.20 10.84 7.43
N LYS A 191 2.80 9.71 8.02
CA LYS A 191 3.69 8.85 8.79
C LYS A 191 4.47 7.90 7.90
N THR A 192 3.76 7.13 7.09
CA THR A 192 4.41 6.10 6.26
C THR A 192 5.20 6.70 5.11
N ASP A 193 4.66 7.71 4.41
CA ASP A 193 5.29 8.23 3.19
C ASP A 193 6.15 9.46 3.47
N VAL A 194 5.61 10.45 4.18
CA VAL A 194 6.37 11.69 4.41
C VAL A 194 7.50 11.47 5.41
N GLU A 195 7.18 10.99 6.62
CA GLU A 195 8.20 10.74 7.64
C GLU A 195 9.14 9.61 7.22
N GLY A 196 8.59 8.49 6.70
CA GLY A 196 9.39 7.36 6.26
C GLY A 196 10.42 7.74 5.20
N ALA A 197 10.02 8.49 4.17
CA ALA A 197 10.92 8.98 3.14
C ALA A 197 11.99 9.93 3.70
N ILE A 198 11.60 10.91 4.52
CA ILE A 198 12.53 11.88 5.09
C ILE A 198 13.54 11.22 6.03
N TYR A 199 13.12 10.33 6.92
CA TYR A 199 14.03 9.60 7.81
C TYR A 199 14.96 8.66 7.07
N SER A 200 14.53 8.15 5.91
CA SER A 200 15.38 7.35 5.04
C SER A 200 16.37 8.18 4.21
N GLY A 201 16.19 9.51 4.16
CA GLY A 201 17.05 10.43 3.41
C GLY A 201 16.50 10.82 2.02
N MET A 202 15.30 10.39 1.64
CA MET A 202 14.60 10.85 0.44
C MET A 202 13.97 12.22 0.64
N GLN A 203 13.61 12.86 -0.45
CA GLN A 203 12.70 14.00 -0.44
C GLN A 203 11.25 13.47 -0.45
N ALA A 204 10.30 14.22 0.14
CA ALA A 204 8.92 13.80 0.26
C ALA A 204 7.94 14.81 -0.35
N CYS A 205 7.03 14.31 -1.16
CA CYS A 205 5.86 15.01 -1.66
C CYS A 205 4.61 14.40 -1.01
N TRP A 206 3.85 15.23 -0.31
CA TRP A 206 2.56 14.83 0.24
C TRP A 206 1.45 15.15 -0.75
N ILE A 207 0.70 14.13 -1.18
CA ILE A 207 -0.51 14.33 -1.96
C ILE A 207 -1.70 14.45 -0.99
N ASN A 208 -2.28 15.65 -0.92
CA ASN A 208 -3.35 16.03 0.01
C ASN A 208 -4.63 16.36 -0.76
N ILE A 209 -5.31 15.33 -1.26
CA ILE A 209 -6.55 15.47 -2.04
C ILE A 209 -7.69 15.99 -1.16
N GLU A 210 -7.73 15.59 0.11
CA GLU A 210 -8.79 15.96 1.05
C GLU A 210 -8.63 17.38 1.63
N ASN A 211 -7.57 18.11 1.27
CA ASN A 211 -7.23 19.43 1.81
C ASN A 211 -7.14 19.46 3.35
N LYS A 212 -6.57 18.43 3.95
CA LYS A 212 -6.28 18.37 5.39
C LYS A 212 -5.33 19.50 5.79
N ASP A 213 -5.52 20.02 7.00
CA ASP A 213 -4.60 21.02 7.56
C ASP A 213 -3.41 20.30 8.20
N LEU A 214 -2.27 20.32 7.53
CA LEU A 214 -1.03 19.67 8.01
C LEU A 214 -0.70 19.97 9.48
N MET A 215 -1.02 21.20 9.96
CA MET A 215 -0.72 21.61 11.35
C MET A 215 -1.68 21.00 12.36
N ARG A 216 -2.78 20.38 11.92
CA ARG A 216 -3.77 19.73 12.77
C ARG A 216 -3.73 18.19 12.66
N GLU A 217 -2.94 17.67 11.72
CA GLU A 217 -2.80 16.23 11.56
C GLU A 217 -1.94 15.64 12.70
N PRO A 218 -2.49 14.72 13.51
CA PRO A 218 -1.77 14.18 14.68
C PRO A 218 -0.54 13.34 14.29
N GLU A 219 -0.51 12.83 13.07
CA GLU A 219 0.58 12.03 12.51
C GLU A 219 1.65 12.88 11.83
N GLY A 220 1.39 14.17 11.61
CA GLY A 220 2.30 15.08 10.91
C GLY A 220 3.44 15.59 11.78
N ARG A 221 4.41 14.73 12.11
CA ARG A 221 5.59 15.14 12.90
C ARG A 221 6.65 15.84 12.06
N LEU A 222 6.74 15.53 10.77
CA LEU A 222 7.63 16.17 9.81
C LEU A 222 6.83 16.78 8.66
N VAL A 223 7.22 18.01 8.29
CA VAL A 223 6.64 18.66 7.11
C VAL A 223 7.25 18.08 5.81
N PRO A 224 6.47 17.84 4.75
CA PRO A 224 6.99 17.40 3.47
C PRO A 224 7.87 18.49 2.82
N HIS A 225 8.60 18.17 1.77
CA HIS A 225 9.26 19.18 0.94
C HIS A 225 8.20 19.95 0.14
N VAL A 226 7.26 19.24 -0.44
CA VAL A 226 6.16 19.82 -1.21
C VAL A 226 4.84 19.11 -0.90
N GLU A 227 3.75 19.88 -0.92
CA GLU A 227 2.37 19.42 -0.87
C GLU A 227 1.70 19.71 -2.21
N ILE A 228 0.96 18.74 -2.71
CA ILE A 228 0.12 18.86 -3.91
C ILE A 228 -1.30 18.41 -3.59
N SER A 229 -2.29 18.92 -4.31
CA SER A 229 -3.70 18.50 -4.20
C SER A 229 -4.17 17.64 -5.37
N ASP A 230 -3.33 17.51 -6.39
CA ASP A 230 -3.57 16.68 -7.57
C ASP A 230 -2.24 16.14 -8.12
N LEU A 231 -2.29 14.95 -8.69
CA LEU A 231 -1.10 14.26 -9.18
C LEU A 231 -0.43 14.98 -10.37
N ALA A 232 -1.24 15.65 -11.22
CA ALA A 232 -0.74 16.35 -12.41
C ALA A 232 0.20 17.51 -12.07
N SER A 233 0.09 18.06 -10.85
CA SER A 233 1.02 19.08 -10.34
C SER A 233 2.48 18.63 -10.35
N LEU A 234 2.76 17.32 -10.29
CA LEU A 234 4.13 16.78 -10.34
C LEU A 234 4.84 17.07 -11.66
N ILE A 235 4.10 17.22 -12.78
CA ILE A 235 4.68 17.50 -14.09
C ILE A 235 5.45 18.84 -14.10
N ALA A 236 5.05 19.77 -13.25
CA ALA A 236 5.72 21.07 -13.12
C ALA A 236 7.04 21.02 -12.33
N LEU A 237 7.38 19.87 -11.72
CA LEU A 237 8.60 19.68 -10.94
C LEU A 237 9.77 19.10 -11.78
N ILE A 238 9.49 18.64 -13.03
CA ILE A 238 10.46 17.95 -13.91
C ILE A 238 10.65 18.63 -15.27
#